data_40bb988a07f8f20a51d89caefcd49345
#
_entry.id   40bb988a07f8f20a51d89caefcd49345
#
_cell.length_a   1.000
_cell.length_b   1.000
_cell.length_c   1.000
_cell.angle_alpha   90.00
_cell.angle_beta   90.00
_cell.angle_gamma   90.00
#
_symmetry.space_group_name_H-M   'P 1'
#
loop_
_entity.id
_entity.type
_entity.pdbx_description
1 polymer ?
#
loop_
_entity_poly.entity_id
_entity_poly.type
_entity_poly.pdbx_seq_one_letter_code
_entity_poly.pdbx_strand_id
1 'polypeptide(L)'
;MYQAGGIEALKVLNFYRPKSELDDHREQLKAEFEARPAKSINEAVQRIEKLTGIRRSPTQVGKFLKDLGLKRLKVGHIPSKADPEKQKTFLEEELEPRLEEARQGKRHVFFVDAAHFVMRPFLGFLWCFVRQFIQASSGRKRFNVLGALHATTLQVATFTNDSYINSLSVARLMCKIAVEFAGLPITLVMDNARYQRCRFVMDLATALGIELLFLPSYSPNLNLIERLWKFIKKKCLYSEYYAKFADFKQAIVGCITETDGEYKQELASLLTLKFQTFENVPL
;
A
#
# COMPACT_ATOMS: atom_id res chain seq x y z
N MET A 1 -3.01 -6.59 -57.68
CA MET A 1 -3.97 -6.61 -56.56
C MET A 1 -5.27 -5.87 -56.90
N TYR A 2 -5.24 -4.63 -57.37
CA TYR A 2 -6.46 -3.88 -57.69
C TYR A 2 -7.28 -4.53 -58.82
N GLN A 3 -6.62 -5.03 -59.87
CA GLN A 3 -7.28 -5.70 -61.01
C GLN A 3 -7.93 -7.08 -60.65
N ALA A 4 -7.52 -7.72 -59.56
CA ALA A 4 -8.01 -9.06 -59.15
C ALA A 4 -9.06 -9.00 -58.03
N GLY A 5 -9.20 -7.87 -57.30
CA GLY A 5 -10.10 -7.83 -56.13
C GLY A 5 -10.55 -6.41 -55.73
N GLY A 6 -10.33 -5.39 -56.60
CA GLY A 6 -10.75 -4.02 -56.38
C GLY A 6 -10.18 -3.38 -55.09
N ILE A 7 -10.92 -2.44 -54.53
CA ILE A 7 -10.55 -1.70 -53.33
C ILE A 7 -10.43 -2.62 -52.08
N GLU A 8 -11.22 -3.68 -52.02
CA GLU A 8 -11.19 -4.61 -50.86
C GLU A 8 -9.88 -5.43 -50.82
N ALA A 9 -9.31 -5.78 -51.98
CA ALA A 9 -8.01 -6.44 -52.03
C ALA A 9 -6.84 -5.51 -51.61
N LEU A 10 -7.02 -4.19 -51.75
CA LEU A 10 -6.03 -3.21 -51.27
C LEU A 10 -6.11 -2.96 -49.77
N LYS A 11 -7.25 -3.25 -49.14
CA LYS A 11 -7.41 -3.17 -47.67
C LYS A 11 -6.77 -4.34 -46.95
N VAL A 12 -6.51 -5.44 -47.64
CA VAL A 12 -5.81 -6.61 -47.06
C VAL A 12 -4.32 -6.32 -46.98
N LEU A 13 -3.89 -5.72 -45.91
CA LEU A 13 -2.48 -5.44 -45.64
C LEU A 13 -1.82 -6.74 -45.12
N ASN A 14 -1.25 -7.50 -46.03
CA ASN A 14 -0.41 -8.67 -45.68
C ASN A 14 0.96 -8.18 -45.18
N PHE A 15 1.03 -7.81 -43.89
CA PHE A 15 2.32 -7.54 -43.27
C PHE A 15 3.04 -8.86 -43.04
N TYR A 16 4.08 -9.10 -43.81
CA TYR A 16 5.05 -10.14 -43.47
C TYR A 16 5.78 -9.72 -42.19
N ARG A 17 5.53 -10.44 -41.11
CA ARG A 17 6.30 -10.32 -39.86
C ARG A 17 7.26 -11.49 -39.83
N PRO A 18 8.57 -11.28 -40.08
CA PRO A 18 9.54 -12.36 -39.92
C PRO A 18 9.51 -12.86 -38.48
N LYS A 19 9.56 -14.16 -38.30
CA LYS A 19 9.73 -14.77 -36.96
C LYS A 19 11.00 -14.21 -36.34
N SER A 20 10.95 -13.95 -35.05
CA SER A 20 12.15 -13.59 -34.29
C SER A 20 13.03 -14.85 -34.11
N GLU A 21 14.31 -14.74 -34.31
CA GLU A 21 15.24 -15.84 -33.97
C GLU A 21 15.13 -16.28 -32.51
N LEU A 22 14.66 -15.37 -31.62
CA LEU A 22 14.40 -15.70 -30.22
C LEU A 22 13.17 -16.60 -30.02
N ASP A 23 12.29 -16.73 -31.05
CA ASP A 23 11.11 -17.59 -30.94
C ASP A 23 11.48 -19.09 -30.90
N ASP A 24 12.59 -19.46 -31.45
CA ASP A 24 13.10 -20.84 -31.38
C ASP A 24 13.58 -21.20 -29.95
N HIS A 25 13.89 -20.20 -29.15
CA HIS A 25 14.32 -20.33 -27.74
C HIS A 25 13.23 -19.99 -26.74
N ARG A 26 11.98 -19.85 -27.19
CA ARG A 26 10.87 -19.27 -26.40
C ARG A 26 10.63 -20.02 -25.09
N GLU A 27 10.52 -21.34 -25.14
CA GLU A 27 10.25 -22.14 -23.94
C GLU A 27 11.43 -22.16 -22.96
N GLN A 28 12.65 -22.24 -23.48
CA GLN A 28 13.87 -22.16 -22.67
C GLN A 28 13.97 -20.82 -21.93
N LEU A 29 13.74 -19.72 -22.65
CA LEU A 29 13.82 -18.38 -22.07
C LEU A 29 12.68 -18.10 -21.09
N LYS A 30 11.49 -18.64 -21.36
CA LYS A 30 10.36 -18.56 -20.43
C LYS A 30 10.68 -19.25 -19.11
N ALA A 31 11.14 -20.51 -19.16
CA ALA A 31 11.53 -21.25 -17.96
C ALA A 31 12.66 -20.55 -17.17
N GLU A 32 13.65 -20.00 -17.85
CA GLU A 32 14.75 -19.27 -17.20
C GLU A 32 14.25 -18.01 -16.49
N PHE A 33 13.36 -17.20 -17.11
CA PHE A 33 12.84 -15.99 -16.48
C PHE A 33 11.77 -16.25 -15.44
N GLU A 34 11.08 -17.38 -15.47
CA GLU A 34 10.22 -17.84 -14.38
C GLU A 34 11.04 -18.25 -13.15
N ALA A 35 12.11 -19.02 -13.36
CA ALA A 35 13.00 -19.45 -12.28
C ALA A 35 13.82 -18.28 -11.69
N ARG A 36 14.24 -17.35 -12.53
CA ARG A 36 15.11 -16.22 -12.15
C ARG A 36 14.67 -14.93 -12.84
N PRO A 37 13.72 -14.19 -12.29
CA PRO A 37 13.27 -12.93 -12.86
C PRO A 37 14.41 -11.90 -13.01
N ALA A 38 14.50 -11.23 -14.17
CA ALA A 38 15.51 -10.22 -14.41
C ALA A 38 15.17 -8.90 -13.70
N LYS A 39 16.14 -8.29 -13.02
CA LYS A 39 15.98 -7.02 -12.29
C LYS A 39 15.89 -5.80 -13.23
N SER A 40 16.49 -5.91 -14.41
CA SER A 40 16.52 -4.84 -15.41
C SER A 40 16.46 -5.41 -16.83
N ILE A 41 16.08 -4.56 -17.77
CA ILE A 41 16.08 -4.94 -19.20
C ILE A 41 17.49 -5.26 -19.71
N ASN A 42 18.51 -4.55 -19.22
CA ASN A 42 19.90 -4.81 -19.62
C ASN A 42 20.41 -6.16 -19.12
N GLU A 43 20.00 -6.58 -17.92
CA GLU A 43 20.29 -7.91 -17.40
C GLU A 43 19.60 -8.98 -18.26
N ALA A 44 18.35 -8.76 -18.66
CA ALA A 44 17.65 -9.67 -19.56
C ALA A 44 18.35 -9.78 -20.91
N VAL A 45 18.84 -8.67 -21.49
CA VAL A 45 19.65 -8.68 -22.73
C VAL A 45 20.88 -9.56 -22.58
N GLN A 46 21.67 -9.33 -21.53
CA GLN A 46 22.89 -10.10 -21.29
C GLN A 46 22.63 -11.59 -21.09
N ARG A 47 21.54 -11.91 -20.36
CA ARG A 47 21.17 -13.31 -20.09
C ARG A 47 20.68 -14.02 -21.35
N ILE A 48 19.87 -13.37 -22.18
CA ILE A 48 19.43 -13.90 -23.49
C ILE A 48 20.65 -14.14 -24.38
N GLU A 49 21.55 -13.17 -24.51
CA GLU A 49 22.76 -13.29 -25.31
C GLU A 49 23.63 -14.49 -24.84
N LYS A 50 23.78 -14.64 -23.52
CA LYS A 50 24.55 -15.75 -22.93
C LYS A 50 23.92 -17.12 -23.20
N LEU A 51 22.60 -17.23 -23.19
CA LEU A 51 21.90 -18.50 -23.36
C LEU A 51 21.67 -18.88 -24.80
N THR A 52 21.50 -17.91 -25.70
CA THR A 52 21.12 -18.18 -27.10
C THR A 52 22.19 -17.79 -28.11
N GLY A 53 23.20 -17.01 -27.70
CA GLY A 53 24.16 -16.37 -28.61
C GLY A 53 23.58 -15.20 -29.40
N ILE A 54 22.30 -14.90 -29.24
CA ILE A 54 21.58 -13.88 -30.00
C ILE A 54 21.56 -12.55 -29.23
N ARG A 55 22.20 -11.54 -29.80
CA ARG A 55 22.18 -10.18 -29.25
C ARG A 55 21.03 -9.36 -29.81
N ARG A 56 20.25 -8.73 -28.96
CA ARG A 56 19.14 -7.83 -29.31
C ARG A 56 19.20 -6.54 -28.52
N SER A 57 18.63 -5.46 -29.06
CA SER A 57 18.53 -4.19 -28.35
C SER A 57 17.57 -4.30 -27.15
N PRO A 58 17.74 -3.45 -26.10
CA PRO A 58 16.83 -3.42 -24.95
C PRO A 58 15.35 -3.27 -25.34
N THR A 59 15.06 -2.49 -26.40
CA THR A 59 13.70 -2.30 -26.90
C THR A 59 13.11 -3.58 -27.47
N GLN A 60 13.90 -4.33 -28.26
CA GLN A 60 13.48 -5.60 -28.85
C GLN A 60 13.28 -6.67 -27.77
N VAL A 61 14.22 -6.77 -26.79
CA VAL A 61 14.09 -7.68 -25.65
C VAL A 61 12.87 -7.31 -24.81
N GLY A 62 12.61 -6.02 -24.58
CA GLY A 62 11.43 -5.57 -23.84
C GLY A 62 10.10 -5.96 -24.52
N LYS A 63 10.04 -5.93 -25.87
CA LYS A 63 8.88 -6.43 -26.62
C LYS A 63 8.77 -7.94 -26.49
N PHE A 64 9.85 -8.68 -26.69
CA PHE A 64 9.88 -10.12 -26.58
C PHE A 64 9.44 -10.64 -25.20
N LEU A 65 9.93 -10.01 -24.10
CA LEU A 65 9.51 -10.39 -22.75
C LEU A 65 8.00 -10.15 -22.54
N LYS A 66 7.43 -9.07 -23.09
CA LYS A 66 5.98 -8.84 -23.05
C LYS A 66 5.22 -9.89 -23.85
N ASP A 67 5.73 -10.28 -25.02
CA ASP A 67 5.14 -11.31 -25.87
C ASP A 67 5.21 -12.71 -25.22
N LEU A 68 6.20 -12.94 -24.34
CA LEU A 68 6.27 -14.11 -23.44
C LEU A 68 5.23 -14.08 -22.30
N GLY A 69 4.55 -12.94 -22.09
CA GLY A 69 3.60 -12.75 -21.01
C GLY A 69 4.19 -12.15 -19.72
N LEU A 70 5.49 -11.82 -19.71
CA LEU A 70 6.11 -11.19 -18.54
C LEU A 70 5.67 -9.73 -18.40
N LYS A 71 5.45 -9.31 -17.15
CA LYS A 71 5.10 -7.93 -16.80
C LYS A 71 6.15 -7.38 -15.84
N ARG A 72 6.48 -6.10 -15.99
CA ARG A 72 7.33 -5.42 -15.00
C ARG A 72 6.51 -5.09 -13.77
N LEU A 73 6.62 -5.91 -12.74
CA LEU A 73 5.89 -5.77 -11.48
C LEU A 73 6.82 -5.22 -10.39
N LYS A 74 6.24 -4.46 -9.46
CA LYS A 74 6.95 -4.06 -8.25
C LYS A 74 7.02 -5.26 -7.30
N VAL A 75 8.22 -5.59 -6.83
CA VAL A 75 8.41 -6.64 -5.82
C VAL A 75 7.77 -6.20 -4.51
N GLY A 76 6.93 -7.05 -3.94
CA GLY A 76 6.41 -6.91 -2.59
C GLY A 76 7.37 -7.53 -1.57
N HIS A 77 7.16 -7.26 -0.29
CA HIS A 77 7.81 -7.98 0.79
C HIS A 77 6.76 -8.61 1.70
N ILE A 78 7.08 -9.77 2.20
CA ILE A 78 6.30 -10.47 3.22
C ILE A 78 7.19 -10.49 4.47
N PRO A 79 6.68 -10.11 5.64
CA PRO A 79 7.43 -10.29 6.87
C PRO A 79 7.81 -11.77 7.03
N SER A 80 9.09 -12.06 7.23
CA SER A 80 9.59 -13.45 7.29
C SER A 80 8.97 -14.31 8.42
N LYS A 81 8.36 -13.64 9.38
CA LYS A 81 7.67 -14.28 10.52
C LYS A 81 6.14 -14.20 10.38
N ALA A 82 5.61 -13.78 9.25
CA ALA A 82 4.18 -13.81 9.00
C ALA A 82 3.69 -15.25 8.93
N ASP A 83 2.53 -15.51 9.53
CA ASP A 83 1.86 -16.80 9.52
C ASP A 83 0.56 -16.66 8.71
N PRO A 84 0.55 -17.11 7.45
CA PRO A 84 -0.62 -16.94 6.57
C PRO A 84 -1.88 -17.62 7.10
N GLU A 85 -1.75 -18.79 7.76
CA GLU A 85 -2.90 -19.51 8.31
C GLU A 85 -3.54 -18.75 9.46
N LYS A 86 -2.72 -18.22 10.40
CA LYS A 86 -3.22 -17.36 11.47
C LYS A 86 -3.84 -16.08 10.94
N GLN A 87 -3.29 -15.49 9.87
CA GLN A 87 -3.87 -14.31 9.24
C GLN A 87 -5.25 -14.61 8.65
N LYS A 88 -5.41 -15.77 8.01
CA LYS A 88 -6.67 -16.21 7.44
C LYS A 88 -7.72 -16.47 8.51
N THR A 89 -7.38 -17.29 9.52
CA THR A 89 -8.27 -17.58 10.65
C THR A 89 -8.75 -16.29 11.32
N PHE A 90 -7.82 -15.37 11.60
CA PHE A 90 -8.17 -14.08 12.19
C PHE A 90 -9.10 -13.27 11.28
N LEU A 91 -8.83 -13.25 9.97
CA LEU A 91 -9.65 -12.52 9.01
C LEU A 91 -11.08 -13.10 8.95
N GLU A 92 -11.20 -14.41 8.80
CA GLU A 92 -12.48 -15.09 8.60
C GLU A 92 -13.30 -15.22 9.88
N GLU A 93 -12.67 -15.57 11.00
CA GLU A 93 -13.38 -15.89 12.24
C GLU A 93 -13.54 -14.68 13.18
N GLU A 94 -12.61 -13.71 13.11
CA GLU A 94 -12.64 -12.60 14.06
C GLU A 94 -12.98 -11.26 13.39
N LEU A 95 -12.27 -10.89 12.33
CA LEU A 95 -12.42 -9.56 11.73
C LEU A 95 -13.68 -9.44 10.86
N GLU A 96 -13.91 -10.41 9.95
CA GLU A 96 -15.00 -10.34 8.98
C GLU A 96 -16.40 -10.30 9.62
N PRO A 97 -16.71 -11.06 10.69
CA PRO A 97 -18.02 -10.93 11.36
C PRO A 97 -18.27 -9.50 11.87
N ARG A 98 -17.26 -8.84 12.42
CA ARG A 98 -17.36 -7.47 12.93
C ARG A 98 -17.49 -6.44 11.80
N LEU A 99 -16.79 -6.69 10.68
CA LEU A 99 -16.92 -5.85 9.48
C LEU A 99 -18.32 -5.98 8.86
N GLU A 100 -18.91 -7.17 8.88
CA GLU A 100 -20.27 -7.37 8.40
C GLU A 100 -21.31 -6.64 9.28
N GLU A 101 -21.17 -6.69 10.61
CA GLU A 101 -21.98 -5.87 11.52
C GLU A 101 -21.78 -4.36 11.24
N ALA A 102 -20.56 -3.94 10.91
CA ALA A 102 -20.29 -2.54 10.56
C ALA A 102 -20.93 -2.14 9.24
N ARG A 103 -20.92 -3.01 8.21
CA ARG A 103 -21.64 -2.76 6.93
C ARG A 103 -23.16 -2.64 7.14
N GLN A 104 -23.70 -3.38 8.10
CA GLN A 104 -25.11 -3.32 8.48
C GLN A 104 -25.44 -2.14 9.41
N GLY A 105 -24.48 -1.32 9.78
CA GLY A 105 -24.67 -0.20 10.69
C GLY A 105 -24.96 -0.59 12.15
N LYS A 106 -24.58 -1.79 12.57
CA LYS A 106 -24.81 -2.33 13.92
C LYS A 106 -23.60 -2.17 14.85
N ARG A 107 -22.45 -1.81 14.32
CA ARG A 107 -21.17 -1.69 15.05
C ARG A 107 -20.27 -0.65 14.39
N HIS A 108 -19.46 0.02 15.17
CA HIS A 108 -18.34 0.82 14.69
C HIS A 108 -17.04 -0.01 14.77
N VAL A 109 -16.33 -0.14 13.65
CA VAL A 109 -15.02 -0.81 13.59
C VAL A 109 -13.97 0.22 13.17
N PHE A 110 -12.91 0.35 13.95
CA PHE A 110 -11.79 1.26 13.68
C PHE A 110 -10.49 0.48 13.57
N PHE A 111 -9.70 0.80 12.56
CA PHE A 111 -8.32 0.36 12.43
C PHE A 111 -7.40 1.40 13.06
N VAL A 112 -6.63 1.00 14.07
CA VAL A 112 -5.81 1.91 14.88
C VAL A 112 -4.33 1.62 14.66
N ASP A 113 -3.57 2.69 14.41
CA ASP A 113 -2.10 2.61 14.31
C ASP A 113 -1.46 3.98 14.57
N ALA A 114 -0.17 3.97 14.88
CA ALA A 114 0.64 5.15 15.15
C ALA A 114 1.62 5.42 14.00
N ALA A 115 1.40 6.51 13.27
CA ALA A 115 2.35 7.00 12.29
C ALA A 115 3.37 7.95 12.90
N HIS A 116 4.64 7.75 12.56
CA HIS A 116 5.75 8.62 12.93
C HIS A 116 6.26 9.36 11.70
N PHE A 117 5.94 10.66 11.62
CA PHE A 117 6.39 11.52 10.53
C PHE A 117 7.67 12.24 10.93
N VAL A 118 8.77 11.91 10.27
CA VAL A 118 10.06 12.57 10.47
C VAL A 118 10.17 13.72 9.49
N MET A 119 10.54 14.91 9.98
CA MET A 119 10.73 16.10 9.15
C MET A 119 11.99 15.96 8.29
N ARG A 120 11.81 15.29 7.17
CA ARG A 120 12.80 15.14 6.09
C ARG A 120 12.06 14.97 4.76
N PRO A 121 12.64 15.39 3.63
CA PRO A 121 12.00 15.18 2.34
C PRO A 121 11.90 13.69 2.01
N PHE A 122 10.74 13.29 1.52
CA PHE A 122 10.52 12.00 0.88
C PHE A 122 10.69 12.20 -0.62
N LEU A 123 11.73 11.62 -1.20
CA LEU A 123 12.03 11.79 -2.62
C LEU A 123 11.10 10.91 -3.46
N GLY A 124 10.44 11.54 -4.43
CA GLY A 124 9.56 10.92 -5.41
C GLY A 124 10.02 11.24 -6.83
N PHE A 125 9.14 10.98 -7.79
CA PHE A 125 9.33 11.32 -9.19
C PHE A 125 8.46 12.52 -9.53
N LEU A 126 9.04 13.53 -10.20
CA LEU A 126 8.35 14.70 -10.70
C LEU A 126 8.45 14.75 -12.24
N TRP A 127 7.40 15.23 -12.88
CA TRP A 127 7.44 15.62 -14.28
C TRP A 127 8.11 17.01 -14.37
N CYS A 128 9.35 17.06 -14.81
CA CYS A 128 10.11 18.31 -14.89
C CYS A 128 11.07 18.30 -16.09
N PHE A 129 11.39 19.48 -16.61
CA PHE A 129 12.36 19.62 -17.70
C PHE A 129 13.79 19.39 -17.27
N VAL A 130 14.12 19.75 -16.00
CA VAL A 130 15.45 19.62 -15.40
C VAL A 130 15.29 18.98 -14.02
N ARG A 131 16.22 18.10 -13.67
CA ARG A 131 16.23 17.43 -12.35
C ARG A 131 16.13 18.44 -11.22
N GLN A 132 15.12 18.29 -10.37
CA GLN A 132 14.92 19.11 -9.20
C GLN A 132 15.68 18.53 -8.00
N PHE A 133 16.23 19.43 -7.17
CA PHE A 133 16.89 19.10 -5.91
C PHE A 133 16.12 19.75 -4.77
N ILE A 134 15.73 18.95 -3.79
CA ILE A 134 14.94 19.40 -2.64
C ILE A 134 15.87 19.52 -1.45
N GLN A 135 15.78 20.65 -0.74
CA GLN A 135 16.52 20.86 0.49
C GLN A 135 16.14 19.83 1.54
N ALA A 136 17.09 19.38 2.33
CA ALA A 136 16.85 18.48 3.45
C ALA A 136 17.16 19.21 4.77
N SER A 137 16.25 19.09 5.74
CA SER A 137 16.50 19.60 7.08
C SER A 137 17.59 18.77 7.78
N SER A 138 18.48 19.42 8.51
CA SER A 138 19.55 18.77 9.27
C SER A 138 19.04 18.07 10.53
N GLY A 139 17.81 18.34 10.98
CA GLY A 139 17.24 17.83 12.21
C GLY A 139 16.36 16.60 11.99
N ARG A 140 16.15 15.81 13.06
CA ARG A 140 15.24 14.66 13.09
C ARG A 140 14.01 14.95 13.92
N LYS A 141 13.41 16.14 13.78
CA LYS A 141 12.14 16.43 14.44
C LYS A 141 11.08 15.46 13.97
N ARG A 142 10.30 14.95 14.91
CA ARG A 142 9.28 13.92 14.65
C ARG A 142 7.93 14.40 15.14
N PHE A 143 6.92 14.22 14.30
CA PHE A 143 5.52 14.42 14.63
C PHE A 143 4.83 13.07 14.64
N ASN A 144 4.15 12.74 15.72
CA ASN A 144 3.45 11.46 15.87
C ASN A 144 1.96 11.67 15.75
N VAL A 145 1.32 10.80 15.02
CA VAL A 145 -0.13 10.76 14.86
C VAL A 145 -0.59 9.35 15.22
N LEU A 146 -1.34 9.21 16.29
CA LEU A 146 -2.11 8.00 16.57
C LEU A 146 -3.48 8.20 15.93
N GLY A 147 -3.82 7.37 14.96
CA GLY A 147 -5.06 7.46 14.21
C GLY A 147 -5.95 6.26 14.41
N ALA A 148 -7.24 6.48 14.25
CA ALA A 148 -8.28 5.46 14.18
C ALA A 148 -9.12 5.72 12.92
N LEU A 149 -9.02 4.83 11.95
CA LEU A 149 -9.74 4.88 10.68
C LEU A 149 -11.01 4.06 10.79
N HIS A 150 -12.18 4.68 10.64
CA HIS A 150 -13.46 3.98 10.61
C HIS A 150 -13.58 3.13 9.34
N ALA A 151 -13.90 1.85 9.50
CA ALA A 151 -13.84 0.85 8.43
C ALA A 151 -14.79 1.12 7.24
N THR A 152 -15.95 1.72 7.49
CA THR A 152 -17.00 1.93 6.48
C THR A 152 -17.15 3.39 6.06
N THR A 153 -17.13 4.35 7.00
CA THR A 153 -17.27 5.78 6.69
C THR A 153 -15.96 6.43 6.24
N LEU A 154 -14.83 5.80 6.52
CA LEU A 154 -13.47 6.30 6.31
C LEU A 154 -13.11 7.55 7.11
N GLN A 155 -13.94 7.95 8.06
CA GLN A 155 -13.63 9.02 9.02
C GLN A 155 -12.40 8.66 9.85
N VAL A 156 -11.59 9.66 10.16
CA VAL A 156 -10.33 9.48 10.89
C VAL A 156 -10.35 10.27 12.20
N ALA A 157 -10.39 9.58 13.32
CA ALA A 157 -10.12 10.19 14.62
C ALA A 157 -8.62 10.17 14.90
N THR A 158 -8.07 11.27 15.41
CA THR A 158 -6.62 11.34 15.69
C THR A 158 -6.31 11.91 17.05
N PHE A 159 -5.16 11.49 17.59
CA PHE A 159 -4.43 12.13 18.68
C PHE A 159 -2.99 12.37 18.23
N THR A 160 -2.45 13.57 18.44
CA THR A 160 -1.12 13.96 17.95
C THR A 160 -0.22 14.44 19.07
N ASN A 161 1.09 14.19 18.95
CA ASN A 161 2.10 14.78 19.83
C ASN A 161 3.48 14.84 19.15
N ASP A 162 4.40 15.57 19.78
CA ASP A 162 5.80 15.72 19.35
C ASP A 162 6.76 14.86 20.19
N SER A 163 6.24 14.06 21.11
CA SER A 163 7.00 13.24 22.06
C SER A 163 6.91 11.74 21.73
N TYR A 164 6.10 11.00 22.46
CA TYR A 164 5.93 9.55 22.32
C TYR A 164 4.47 9.17 22.31
N ILE A 165 4.10 8.18 21.49
CA ILE A 165 2.84 7.47 21.61
C ILE A 165 3.01 6.40 22.70
N ASN A 166 2.13 6.43 23.67
CA ASN A 166 2.11 5.52 24.83
C ASN A 166 0.67 5.15 25.18
N SER A 167 0.49 4.39 26.26
CA SER A 167 -0.83 3.96 26.73
C SER A 167 -1.79 5.13 27.03
N LEU A 168 -1.28 6.27 27.53
CA LEU A 168 -2.10 7.45 27.76
C LEU A 168 -2.58 8.08 26.43
N SER A 169 -1.75 8.04 25.39
CA SER A 169 -2.16 8.48 24.04
C SER A 169 -3.29 7.60 23.51
N VAL A 170 -3.20 6.29 23.70
CA VAL A 170 -4.26 5.33 23.33
C VAL A 170 -5.53 5.61 24.13
N ALA A 171 -5.42 5.79 25.44
CA ALA A 171 -6.55 6.11 26.30
C ALA A 171 -7.29 7.38 25.87
N ARG A 172 -6.56 8.45 25.53
CA ARG A 172 -7.16 9.69 25.03
C ARG A 172 -7.90 9.50 23.70
N LEU A 173 -7.34 8.73 22.78
CA LEU A 173 -8.00 8.40 21.52
C LEU A 173 -9.26 7.56 21.76
N MET A 174 -9.20 6.57 22.67
CA MET A 174 -10.36 5.74 23.04
C MET A 174 -11.50 6.56 23.64
N CYS A 175 -11.20 7.46 24.58
CA CYS A 175 -12.21 8.37 25.15
C CYS A 175 -12.83 9.26 24.08
N LYS A 176 -12.05 9.80 23.15
CA LYS A 176 -12.55 10.58 22.02
C LYS A 176 -13.52 9.77 21.17
N ILE A 177 -13.14 8.57 20.76
CA ILE A 177 -13.98 7.68 19.94
C ILE A 177 -15.27 7.29 20.70
N ALA A 178 -15.18 6.96 21.98
CA ALA A 178 -16.34 6.61 22.78
C ALA A 178 -17.38 7.72 22.88
N VAL A 179 -16.94 8.99 22.88
CA VAL A 179 -17.83 10.16 22.90
C VAL A 179 -18.41 10.43 21.51
N GLU A 180 -17.56 10.43 20.47
CA GLU A 180 -17.97 10.77 19.11
C GLU A 180 -18.88 9.71 18.46
N PHE A 181 -18.72 8.43 18.83
CA PHE A 181 -19.43 7.29 18.23
C PHE A 181 -20.26 6.53 19.26
N ALA A 182 -20.86 7.25 20.20
CA ALA A 182 -21.74 6.65 21.19
C ALA A 182 -23.02 6.03 20.56
N GLY A 183 -23.55 4.98 21.20
CA GLY A 183 -24.83 4.37 20.83
C GLY A 183 -24.74 3.03 20.12
N LEU A 184 -23.60 2.66 19.58
CA LEU A 184 -23.35 1.33 18.99
C LEU A 184 -22.11 0.70 19.61
N PRO A 185 -21.98 -0.64 19.59
CA PRO A 185 -20.76 -1.33 19.95
C PRO A 185 -19.58 -0.85 19.13
N ILE A 186 -18.43 -0.67 19.79
CA ILE A 186 -17.18 -0.19 19.15
C ILE A 186 -16.15 -1.30 19.22
N THR A 187 -15.49 -1.61 18.10
CA THR A 187 -14.32 -2.50 18.03
C THR A 187 -13.11 -1.70 17.53
N LEU A 188 -12.00 -1.77 18.25
CA LEU A 188 -10.72 -1.22 17.83
C LEU A 188 -9.79 -2.35 17.40
N VAL A 189 -9.46 -2.39 16.12
CA VAL A 189 -8.48 -3.31 15.52
C VAL A 189 -7.11 -2.67 15.63
N MET A 190 -6.19 -3.26 16.37
CA MET A 190 -4.89 -2.65 16.69
C MET A 190 -3.76 -3.67 16.76
N ASP A 191 -2.53 -3.19 16.67
CA ASP A 191 -1.35 -4.02 16.79
C ASP A 191 -1.12 -4.54 18.21
N ASN A 192 -0.30 -5.59 18.35
CA ASN A 192 0.11 -6.16 19.63
C ASN A 192 1.22 -5.36 20.34
N ALA A 193 1.32 -4.04 20.15
CA ALA A 193 2.33 -3.24 20.83
C ALA A 193 2.10 -3.23 22.35
N ARG A 194 3.20 -3.29 23.13
CA ARG A 194 3.11 -3.39 24.60
C ARG A 194 2.28 -2.30 25.24
N TYR A 195 2.35 -1.06 24.72
CA TYR A 195 1.60 0.08 25.25
C TYR A 195 0.11 0.04 24.88
N GLN A 196 -0.28 -0.73 23.85
CA GLN A 196 -1.68 -0.97 23.46
C GLN A 196 -2.28 -2.13 24.24
N ARG A 197 -1.48 -3.16 24.58
CA ARG A 197 -1.92 -4.37 25.27
C ARG A 197 -1.63 -4.35 26.78
N CYS A 198 -1.46 -3.20 27.38
CA CYS A 198 -1.26 -3.09 28.81
C CYS A 198 -2.58 -3.11 29.59
N ARG A 199 -2.51 -3.50 30.87
CA ARG A 199 -3.69 -3.58 31.75
C ARG A 199 -4.50 -2.30 31.76
N PHE A 200 -3.84 -1.15 31.88
CA PHE A 200 -4.50 0.16 31.89
C PHE A 200 -5.40 0.39 30.67
N VAL A 201 -4.94 0.04 29.46
CA VAL A 201 -5.72 0.19 28.21
C VAL A 201 -6.87 -0.81 28.17
N MET A 202 -6.63 -2.05 28.62
CA MET A 202 -7.65 -3.10 28.64
C MET A 202 -8.77 -2.77 29.66
N ASP A 203 -8.41 -2.33 30.87
CA ASP A 203 -9.36 -1.93 31.91
C ASP A 203 -10.22 -0.73 31.43
N LEU A 204 -9.58 0.25 30.78
CA LEU A 204 -10.30 1.41 30.21
C LEU A 204 -11.24 0.99 29.05
N ALA A 205 -10.80 0.08 28.17
CA ALA A 205 -11.65 -0.44 27.10
C ALA A 205 -12.91 -1.09 27.66
N THR A 206 -12.75 -1.91 28.70
CA THR A 206 -13.89 -2.54 29.41
C THR A 206 -14.82 -1.47 30.00
N ALA A 207 -14.27 -0.45 30.67
CA ALA A 207 -15.07 0.63 31.25
C ALA A 207 -15.85 1.46 30.22
N LEU A 208 -15.29 1.60 29.01
CA LEU A 208 -15.91 2.32 27.88
C LEU A 208 -16.83 1.43 27.01
N GLY A 209 -16.92 0.12 27.29
CA GLY A 209 -17.64 -0.82 26.45
C GLY A 209 -17.03 -1.01 25.05
N ILE A 210 -15.71 -0.81 24.91
CA ILE A 210 -14.96 -0.95 23.68
C ILE A 210 -14.33 -2.35 23.61
N GLU A 211 -14.56 -3.04 22.51
CA GLU A 211 -13.88 -4.30 22.19
C GLU A 211 -12.51 -4.00 21.58
N LEU A 212 -11.47 -4.66 22.12
CA LEU A 212 -10.12 -4.61 21.55
C LEU A 212 -9.85 -5.89 20.76
N LEU A 213 -9.58 -5.76 19.46
CA LEU A 213 -9.22 -6.84 18.57
C LEU A 213 -7.77 -6.69 18.13
N PHE A 214 -6.91 -7.59 18.61
CA PHE A 214 -5.47 -7.50 18.31
C PHE A 214 -5.10 -8.31 17.08
N LEU A 215 -4.42 -7.65 16.13
CA LEU A 215 -3.92 -8.27 14.91
C LEU A 215 -2.92 -9.39 15.20
N PRO A 216 -2.87 -10.46 14.41
CA PRO A 216 -1.78 -11.43 14.50
C PRO A 216 -0.42 -10.74 14.33
N SER A 217 0.60 -11.25 14.99
CA SER A 217 1.95 -10.71 14.91
C SER A 217 2.43 -10.68 13.46
N TYR A 218 3.15 -9.62 13.07
CA TYR A 218 3.69 -9.45 11.72
C TYR A 218 2.63 -9.40 10.59
N SER A 219 1.46 -8.82 10.86
CA SER A 219 0.34 -8.74 9.92
C SER A 219 -0.09 -7.30 9.57
N PRO A 220 0.84 -6.42 9.14
CA PRO A 220 0.49 -5.03 8.79
C PRO A 220 -0.44 -4.95 7.56
N ASN A 221 -0.45 -5.99 6.71
CA ASN A 221 -1.35 -6.14 5.58
C ASN A 221 -2.83 -6.19 5.98
N LEU A 222 -3.14 -6.58 7.21
CA LEU A 222 -4.50 -6.61 7.76
C LEU A 222 -4.90 -5.30 8.46
N ASN A 223 -3.97 -4.33 8.61
CA ASN A 223 -4.30 -3.04 9.20
C ASN A 223 -4.59 -2.01 8.08
N LEU A 224 -5.87 -1.69 7.89
CA LEU A 224 -6.32 -0.80 6.82
C LEU A 224 -5.70 0.61 6.90
N ILE A 225 -5.47 1.12 8.09
CA ILE A 225 -4.93 2.47 8.32
C ILE A 225 -3.49 2.64 7.79
N GLU A 226 -2.75 1.56 7.60
CA GLU A 226 -1.43 1.58 6.96
C GLU A 226 -1.47 2.13 5.52
N ARG A 227 -2.57 1.87 4.81
CA ARG A 227 -2.79 2.43 3.46
C ARG A 227 -3.06 3.92 3.52
N LEU A 228 -3.76 4.39 4.55
CA LEU A 228 -3.99 5.81 4.80
C LEU A 228 -2.66 6.54 5.07
N TRP A 229 -1.77 5.98 5.90
CA TRP A 229 -0.46 6.58 6.15
C TRP A 229 0.41 6.69 4.91
N LYS A 230 0.37 5.69 4.02
CA LYS A 230 1.05 5.74 2.72
C LYS A 230 0.48 6.84 1.83
N PHE A 231 -0.84 7.00 1.82
CA PHE A 231 -1.51 8.05 1.08
C PHE A 231 -1.11 9.45 1.59
N ILE A 232 -1.21 9.70 2.89
CA ILE A 232 -0.85 10.98 3.52
C ILE A 232 0.62 11.33 3.22
N LYS A 233 1.55 10.37 3.40
CA LYS A 233 2.97 10.59 3.05
C LYS A 233 3.14 11.00 1.58
N LYS A 234 2.41 10.36 0.68
CA LYS A 234 2.46 10.67 -0.76
C LYS A 234 1.90 12.05 -1.08
N LYS A 235 0.80 12.45 -0.45
CA LYS A 235 0.11 13.70 -0.75
C LYS A 235 0.82 14.92 -0.20
N CYS A 236 1.30 14.89 1.04
CA CYS A 236 1.83 16.08 1.70
C CYS A 236 3.33 16.08 1.97
N LEU A 237 4.05 14.96 1.72
CA LEU A 237 5.48 14.90 2.04
C LEU A 237 6.38 14.54 0.86
N TYR A 238 5.84 13.92 -0.21
CA TYR A 238 6.67 13.53 -1.34
C TYR A 238 7.10 14.75 -2.15
N SER A 239 8.42 14.91 -2.25
CA SER A 239 9.06 16.01 -2.98
C SER A 239 8.71 17.41 -2.44
N GLU A 240 8.31 17.49 -1.16
CA GLU A 240 8.01 18.73 -0.46
C GLU A 240 9.11 19.06 0.56
N TYR A 241 9.40 20.36 0.70
CA TYR A 241 10.32 20.89 1.71
C TYR A 241 9.60 21.83 2.66
N TYR A 242 9.75 21.59 3.94
CA TYR A 242 9.22 22.44 5.00
C TYR A 242 10.37 23.07 5.77
N ALA A 243 10.49 24.40 5.71
CA ALA A 243 11.53 25.13 6.45
C ALA A 243 11.25 25.11 7.97
N LYS A 244 9.96 25.17 8.37
CA LYS A 244 9.54 25.19 9.77
C LYS A 244 8.81 23.91 10.12
N PHE A 245 9.05 23.42 11.34
CA PHE A 245 8.36 22.24 11.85
C PHE A 245 6.84 22.44 12.04
N ALA A 246 6.43 23.67 12.29
CA ALA A 246 5.01 24.03 12.38
C ALA A 246 4.29 23.79 11.04
N ASP A 247 4.88 24.24 9.93
CA ASP A 247 4.32 24.07 8.59
C ASP A 247 4.24 22.59 8.20
N PHE A 248 5.29 21.82 8.54
CA PHE A 248 5.30 20.38 8.37
C PHE A 248 4.16 19.67 9.11
N LYS A 249 3.91 20.04 10.37
CA LYS A 249 2.78 19.51 11.15
C LYS A 249 1.45 19.91 10.54
N GLN A 250 1.31 21.18 10.18
CA GLN A 250 0.08 21.71 9.59
C GLN A 250 -0.27 21.02 8.28
N ALA A 251 0.72 20.75 7.42
CA ALA A 251 0.51 20.01 6.17
C ALA A 251 -0.02 18.59 6.43
N ILE A 252 0.51 17.88 7.42
CA ILE A 252 0.04 16.54 7.78
C ILE A 252 -1.37 16.59 8.35
N VAL A 253 -1.64 17.50 9.29
CA VAL A 253 -2.98 17.65 9.91
C VAL A 253 -4.00 18.05 8.86
N GLY A 254 -3.68 19.03 8.00
CA GLY A 254 -4.53 19.46 6.89
C GLY A 254 -4.86 18.31 5.95
N CYS A 255 -3.84 17.54 5.54
CA CYS A 255 -4.05 16.36 4.69
C CYS A 255 -4.95 15.30 5.36
N ILE A 256 -4.85 15.12 6.69
CA ILE A 256 -5.75 14.21 7.43
C ILE A 256 -7.18 14.80 7.47
N THR A 257 -7.35 16.07 7.66
CA THR A 257 -8.68 16.72 7.66
C THR A 257 -9.36 16.55 6.31
N GLU A 258 -8.62 16.71 5.21
CA GLU A 258 -9.14 16.59 3.85
C GLU A 258 -9.48 15.13 3.44
N THR A 259 -9.20 14.15 4.30
CA THR A 259 -9.61 12.75 4.04
C THR A 259 -11.12 12.57 3.97
N ASP A 260 -11.89 13.39 4.70
CA ASP A 260 -13.37 13.41 4.62
C ASP A 260 -13.90 14.48 3.64
N GLY A 261 -13.02 15.29 3.06
CA GLY A 261 -13.29 16.33 2.07
C GLY A 261 -12.82 15.97 0.66
N GLU A 262 -11.83 16.70 0.18
CA GLU A 262 -11.29 16.61 -1.19
C GLU A 262 -10.81 15.19 -1.55
N TYR A 263 -10.19 14.48 -0.60
CA TYR A 263 -9.58 13.18 -0.88
C TYR A 263 -10.51 11.98 -0.70
N LYS A 264 -11.77 12.20 -0.31
CA LYS A 264 -12.72 11.13 0.01
C LYS A 264 -12.90 10.11 -1.10
N GLN A 265 -13.07 10.57 -2.35
CA GLN A 265 -13.26 9.67 -3.51
C GLN A 265 -12.01 8.85 -3.83
N GLU A 266 -10.82 9.47 -3.78
CA GLU A 266 -9.56 8.78 -4.01
C GLU A 266 -9.32 7.72 -2.93
N LEU A 267 -9.59 8.07 -1.66
CA LEU A 267 -9.45 7.17 -0.53
C LEU A 267 -10.45 6.01 -0.56
N ALA A 268 -11.68 6.22 -0.99
CA ALA A 268 -12.67 5.15 -1.13
C ALA A 268 -12.19 4.03 -2.08
N SER A 269 -11.44 4.38 -3.12
CA SER A 269 -10.85 3.39 -4.02
C SER A 269 -9.64 2.65 -3.44
N LEU A 270 -8.90 3.30 -2.54
CA LEU A 270 -7.66 2.79 -1.92
C LEU A 270 -7.93 1.99 -0.64
N LEU A 271 -8.85 2.48 0.19
CA LEU A 271 -9.17 1.92 1.50
C LEU A 271 -10.28 0.87 1.44
N THR A 272 -10.18 -0.03 0.48
CA THR A 272 -11.13 -1.16 0.36
C THR A 272 -10.85 -2.21 1.43
N LEU A 273 -11.89 -2.86 1.95
CA LEU A 273 -11.80 -3.96 2.92
C LEU A 273 -11.31 -5.28 2.29
N LYS A 274 -10.64 -5.20 1.13
CA LYS A 274 -9.96 -6.35 0.51
C LYS A 274 -8.55 -6.44 1.07
N PHE A 275 -8.35 -7.37 1.99
CA PHE A 275 -7.05 -7.63 2.59
C PHE A 275 -6.26 -8.63 1.75
N GLN A 276 -4.96 -8.36 1.57
CA GLN A 276 -4.08 -9.29 0.89
C GLN A 276 -3.60 -10.33 1.90
N THR A 277 -3.92 -11.60 1.68
CA THR A 277 -3.33 -12.74 2.37
C THR A 277 -2.19 -13.33 1.56
N PHE A 278 -1.27 -14.03 2.20
CA PHE A 278 -0.06 -14.56 1.55
C PHE A 278 -0.10 -16.07 1.34
N GLU A 279 -1.30 -16.69 1.33
CA GLU A 279 -1.49 -18.14 1.23
C GLU A 279 -0.89 -18.81 -0.01
N ASN A 280 -0.85 -18.11 -1.14
CA ASN A 280 -0.42 -18.65 -2.42
C ASN A 280 0.76 -17.85 -3.02
N VAL A 281 1.60 -17.25 -2.19
CA VAL A 281 2.76 -16.52 -2.68
C VAL A 281 3.95 -17.47 -2.64
N PRO A 282 4.56 -17.84 -3.80
CA PRO A 282 5.77 -18.62 -3.82
C PRO A 282 6.88 -17.83 -3.11
N LEU A 283 7.48 -18.42 -2.08
CA LEU A 283 8.60 -17.88 -1.31
C LEU A 283 9.94 -18.22 -1.98
#